data_f5f03d324a73cc5aa4726d8b2845a2fb
#
_entry.id   f5f03d324a73cc5aa4726d8b2845a2fb
#
_cell.length_a   1.000
_cell.length_b   1.000
_cell.length_c   1.000
_cell.angle_alpha   90.00
_cell.angle_beta   90.00
_cell.angle_gamma   90.00
#
_symmetry.space_group_name_H-M   'P 1'
#
loop_
_entity.id
_entity.type
_entity.pdbx_description
1 polymer ?
#
loop_
_entity_poly.entity_id
_entity_poly.type
_entity_poly.pdbx_seq_one_letter_code
_entity_poly.pdbx_strand_id
1 'polypeptide(L)'
;MINYEMLGSATEKFKEIRDERIRIKHTDPLRQAALKLVLNSSYGLLKQEFSLLYNPRASTSVCAIGQCLLTDLMDRLAPTCTIGNANTDGIAFVPHTDDWKRIWHEWEADHNLTLEDDHFKLFHQRDVNNYIAVEHDNKLPDGTIKKGKIKTK
;
A
#
# COMPACT_ATOMS: atom_id res chain seq x y z
N MET A 1 -2.45 14.69 3.61
CA MET A 1 -3.45 14.29 4.64
C MET A 1 -4.72 15.09 4.37
N ILE A 2 -5.85 14.42 4.19
CA ILE A 2 -7.14 15.14 4.03
C ILE A 2 -7.46 15.73 5.40
N ASN A 3 -7.64 17.05 5.47
CA ASN A 3 -8.01 17.70 6.71
C ASN A 3 -9.42 17.24 7.12
N TYR A 4 -9.55 16.70 8.33
CA TYR A 4 -10.82 16.22 8.89
C TYR A 4 -11.93 17.29 8.87
N GLU A 5 -11.56 18.56 8.95
CA GLU A 5 -12.48 19.70 8.91
C GLU A 5 -13.22 19.86 7.57
N MET A 6 -12.64 19.32 6.48
CA MET A 6 -13.22 19.48 5.12
C MET A 6 -14.35 18.50 4.80
N LEU A 7 -14.46 17.38 5.50
CA LEU A 7 -15.45 16.32 5.23
C LEU A 7 -16.42 16.08 6.40
N GLY A 8 -16.26 16.80 7.52
CA GLY A 8 -17.17 16.75 8.69
C GLY A 8 -17.29 15.33 9.28
N SER A 9 -18.50 15.00 9.75
CA SER A 9 -18.80 13.72 10.41
C SER A 9 -18.56 12.47 9.54
N ALA A 10 -18.55 12.59 8.22
CA ALA A 10 -18.23 11.49 7.31
C ALA A 10 -16.79 10.99 7.50
N THR A 11 -15.86 11.89 7.85
CA THR A 11 -14.46 11.54 8.10
C THR A 11 -14.29 10.74 9.38
N GLU A 12 -15.05 11.08 10.43
CA GLU A 12 -15.03 10.32 11.70
C GLU A 12 -15.50 8.89 11.45
N LYS A 13 -16.59 8.73 10.71
CA LYS A 13 -17.12 7.41 10.36
C LYS A 13 -16.18 6.60 9.50
N PHE A 14 -15.51 7.23 8.54
CA PHE A 14 -14.47 6.59 7.73
C PHE A 14 -13.31 6.11 8.60
N LYS A 15 -12.88 6.93 9.57
CA LYS A 15 -11.82 6.56 10.52
C LYS A 15 -12.22 5.36 11.38
N GLU A 16 -13.44 5.35 11.94
CA GLU A 16 -13.96 4.22 12.72
C GLU A 16 -13.91 2.91 11.90
N ILE A 17 -14.40 2.94 10.66
CA ILE A 17 -14.41 1.78 9.76
C ILE A 17 -12.98 1.31 9.45
N ARG A 18 -12.06 2.25 9.21
CA ARG A 18 -10.64 1.94 8.97
C ARG A 18 -10.01 1.27 10.20
N ASP A 19 -10.21 1.85 11.37
CA ASP A 19 -9.60 1.37 12.61
C ASP A 19 -10.17 -0.02 12.99
N GLU A 20 -11.47 -0.22 12.81
CA GLU A 20 -12.09 -1.54 12.97
C GLU A 20 -11.48 -2.56 12.01
N ARG A 21 -11.36 -2.20 10.71
CA ARG A 21 -10.74 -3.09 9.71
C ARG A 21 -9.33 -3.51 10.10
N ILE A 22 -8.52 -2.58 10.60
CA ILE A 22 -7.14 -2.86 11.05
C ILE A 22 -7.17 -3.83 12.23
N ARG A 23 -8.05 -3.60 13.20
CA ARG A 23 -8.19 -4.42 14.39
C ARG A 23 -8.55 -5.88 14.08
N ILE A 24 -9.43 -6.09 13.11
CA ILE A 24 -9.93 -7.44 12.75
C ILE A 24 -9.15 -8.11 11.61
N LYS A 25 -8.07 -7.50 11.13
CA LYS A 25 -7.31 -7.96 9.94
C LYS A 25 -6.95 -9.45 9.97
N HIS A 26 -6.65 -9.99 11.16
CA HIS A 26 -6.22 -11.38 11.33
C HIS A 26 -7.27 -12.28 12.01
N THR A 27 -8.35 -11.72 12.54
CA THR A 27 -9.37 -12.47 13.31
C THR A 27 -10.63 -12.75 12.51
N ASP A 28 -11.04 -11.87 11.60
CA ASP A 28 -12.23 -12.00 10.77
C ASP A 28 -11.98 -11.58 9.32
N PRO A 29 -11.45 -12.48 8.47
CA PRO A 29 -11.12 -12.17 7.09
C PRO A 29 -12.33 -11.75 6.25
N LEU A 30 -13.51 -12.29 6.50
CA LEU A 30 -14.72 -11.98 5.74
C LEU A 30 -15.20 -10.56 6.01
N ARG A 31 -15.32 -10.21 7.28
CA ARG A 31 -15.70 -8.84 7.69
C ARG A 31 -14.65 -7.81 7.28
N GLN A 32 -13.36 -8.16 7.40
CA GLN A 32 -12.25 -7.33 6.94
C GLN A 32 -12.36 -7.02 5.44
N ALA A 33 -12.71 -8.02 4.61
CA ALA A 33 -12.89 -7.83 3.17
C ALA A 33 -14.09 -6.91 2.87
N ALA A 34 -15.20 -7.05 3.58
CA ALA A 34 -16.37 -6.19 3.45
C ALA A 34 -16.03 -4.72 3.81
N LEU A 35 -15.34 -4.49 4.93
CA LEU A 35 -14.92 -3.15 5.34
C LEU A 35 -13.92 -2.54 4.35
N LYS A 36 -13.01 -3.35 3.77
CA LYS A 36 -12.11 -2.91 2.70
C LYS A 36 -12.87 -2.41 1.48
N LEU A 37 -13.94 -3.12 1.10
CA LEU A 37 -14.78 -2.71 -0.02
C LEU A 37 -15.47 -1.37 0.25
N VAL A 38 -16.01 -1.17 1.46
CA VAL A 38 -16.63 0.10 1.86
C VAL A 38 -15.63 1.26 1.78
N LEU A 39 -14.42 1.10 2.30
CA LEU A 39 -13.39 2.13 2.26
C LEU A 39 -12.97 2.48 0.83
N ASN A 40 -12.77 1.47 -0.03
CA ASN A 40 -12.40 1.68 -1.42
C ASN A 40 -13.53 2.35 -2.22
N SER A 41 -14.79 1.95 -1.97
CA SER A 41 -15.95 2.55 -2.61
C SER A 41 -16.12 4.02 -2.21
N SER A 42 -15.86 4.36 -0.95
CA SER A 42 -15.91 5.74 -0.46
C SER A 42 -14.94 6.65 -1.21
N TYR A 43 -13.72 6.16 -1.52
CA TYR A 43 -12.78 6.90 -2.37
C TYR A 43 -13.34 7.10 -3.81
N GLY A 44 -13.96 6.07 -4.38
CA GLY A 44 -14.60 6.16 -5.70
C GLY A 44 -15.72 7.20 -5.73
N LEU A 45 -16.49 7.30 -4.66
CA LEU A 45 -17.59 8.28 -4.53
C LEU A 45 -17.11 9.73 -4.52
N LEU A 46 -15.85 10.02 -4.16
CA LEU A 46 -15.29 11.37 -4.26
C LEU A 46 -15.23 11.89 -5.71
N LYS A 47 -15.22 11.00 -6.70
CA LYS A 47 -15.17 11.35 -8.13
C LYS A 47 -16.54 11.37 -8.80
N GLN A 48 -17.57 10.86 -8.15
CA GLN A 48 -18.90 10.72 -8.70
C GLN A 48 -19.69 12.02 -8.49
N GLU A 49 -20.08 12.70 -9.56
CA GLU A 49 -20.78 14.00 -9.53
C GLU A 49 -22.11 13.96 -8.75
N PHE A 50 -22.81 12.82 -8.79
CA PHE A 50 -24.08 12.65 -8.09
C PHE A 50 -23.96 12.11 -6.65
N SER A 51 -22.72 11.96 -6.16
CA SER A 51 -22.45 11.47 -4.81
C SER A 51 -22.53 12.61 -3.80
N LEU A 52 -23.11 12.32 -2.63
CA LEU A 52 -23.06 13.23 -1.48
C LEU A 52 -21.61 13.49 -0.98
N LEU A 53 -20.67 12.60 -1.34
CA LEU A 53 -19.25 12.72 -1.02
C LEU A 53 -18.44 13.36 -2.16
N TYR A 54 -19.10 13.90 -3.19
CA TYR A 54 -18.39 14.46 -4.35
C TYR A 54 -17.39 15.54 -3.96
N ASN A 55 -16.13 15.25 -4.14
CA ASN A 55 -15.02 16.16 -3.87
C ASN A 55 -13.81 15.81 -4.75
N PRO A 56 -13.81 16.24 -6.02
CA PRO A 56 -12.76 15.91 -6.98
C PRO A 56 -11.38 16.45 -6.55
N ARG A 57 -11.35 17.58 -5.84
CA ARG A 57 -10.12 18.13 -5.29
C ARG A 57 -9.51 17.19 -4.26
N ALA A 58 -10.31 16.68 -3.31
CA ALA A 58 -9.83 15.70 -2.33
C ALA A 58 -9.33 14.42 -3.00
N SER A 59 -10.08 13.90 -3.99
CA SER A 59 -9.66 12.71 -4.75
C SER A 59 -8.32 12.91 -5.46
N THR A 60 -8.13 14.04 -6.14
CA THR A 60 -6.87 14.36 -6.82
C THR A 60 -5.72 14.55 -5.82
N SER A 61 -5.99 15.20 -4.68
CA SER A 61 -4.98 15.36 -3.62
C SER A 61 -4.49 14.04 -3.05
N VAL A 62 -5.37 13.04 -2.87
CA VAL A 62 -4.96 11.70 -2.41
C VAL A 62 -3.98 11.06 -3.40
N CYS A 63 -4.28 11.12 -4.70
CA CYS A 63 -3.38 10.61 -5.74
C CYS A 63 -2.04 11.35 -5.75
N ALA A 64 -2.06 12.69 -5.72
CA ALA A 64 -0.85 13.50 -5.78
C ALA A 64 0.04 13.28 -4.54
N ILE A 65 -0.54 13.23 -3.34
CA ILE A 65 0.18 12.93 -2.10
C ILE A 65 0.80 11.54 -2.16
N GLY A 66 0.05 10.52 -2.62
CA GLY A 66 0.56 9.17 -2.77
C GLY A 66 1.76 9.10 -3.73
N GLN A 67 1.68 9.81 -4.86
CA GLN A 67 2.80 9.90 -5.81
C GLN A 67 4.02 10.60 -5.21
N CYS A 68 3.83 11.71 -4.48
CA CYS A 68 4.93 12.40 -3.81
C CYS A 68 5.62 11.51 -2.75
N LEU A 69 4.84 10.81 -1.94
CA LEU A 69 5.36 9.87 -0.94
C LEU A 69 6.15 8.74 -1.57
N LEU A 70 5.64 8.18 -2.68
CA LEU A 70 6.31 7.11 -3.39
C LEU A 70 7.62 7.60 -4.03
N THR A 71 7.62 8.80 -4.59
CA THR A 71 8.81 9.42 -5.18
C THR A 71 9.87 9.70 -4.12
N ASP A 72 9.49 10.25 -2.96
CA ASP A 72 10.42 10.49 -1.85
C ASP A 72 11.08 9.18 -1.37
N LEU A 73 10.29 8.09 -1.25
CA LEU A 73 10.84 6.78 -0.91
C LEU A 73 11.81 6.26 -1.98
N MET A 74 11.48 6.42 -3.26
CA MET A 74 12.35 6.03 -4.37
C MET A 74 13.66 6.80 -4.37
N ASP A 75 13.60 8.11 -4.17
CA ASP A 75 14.79 8.98 -4.13
C ASP A 75 15.72 8.60 -2.97
N ARG A 76 15.16 8.27 -1.81
CA ARG A 76 15.94 7.79 -0.65
C ARG A 76 16.56 6.41 -0.88
N LEU A 77 15.86 5.50 -1.57
CA LEU A 77 16.34 4.14 -1.85
C LEU A 77 17.33 4.09 -3.03
N ALA A 78 17.26 5.01 -3.98
CA ALA A 78 18.05 5.00 -5.22
C ALA A 78 19.58 4.83 -5.00
N PRO A 79 20.22 5.42 -3.96
CA PRO A 79 21.64 5.23 -3.72
C PRO A 79 22.04 3.79 -3.31
N THR A 80 21.12 3.03 -2.74
CA THR A 80 21.36 1.70 -2.15
C THR A 80 20.66 0.57 -2.87
N CYS A 81 19.77 0.90 -3.82
CA CYS A 81 18.91 -0.05 -4.52
C CYS A 81 18.81 0.25 -6.00
N THR A 82 18.56 -0.77 -6.82
CA THR A 82 18.07 -0.59 -8.18
C THR A 82 16.54 -0.68 -8.17
N ILE A 83 15.86 0.42 -8.52
CA ILE A 83 14.40 0.43 -8.66
C ILE A 83 14.03 -0.25 -9.97
N GLY A 84 13.25 -1.33 -9.89
CA GLY A 84 12.80 -2.10 -11.04
C GLY A 84 11.39 -1.74 -11.50
N ASN A 85 10.48 -1.45 -10.55
CA ASN A 85 9.11 -1.06 -10.85
C ASN A 85 8.57 -0.13 -9.76
N ALA A 86 7.76 0.84 -10.15
CA ALA A 86 6.96 1.64 -9.23
C ALA A 86 5.55 1.77 -9.81
N ASN A 87 4.54 1.40 -9.04
CA ASN A 87 3.16 1.39 -9.49
C ASN A 87 2.20 1.71 -8.36
N THR A 88 1.40 2.74 -8.54
CA THR A 88 0.30 3.20 -7.66
C THR A 88 0.73 3.42 -6.21
N ASP A 89 1.01 2.37 -5.46
CA ASP A 89 1.27 2.34 -4.01
C ASP A 89 2.42 1.39 -3.63
N GLY A 90 3.19 0.91 -4.60
CA GLY A 90 4.26 -0.04 -4.37
C GLY A 90 5.49 0.18 -5.24
N ILE A 91 6.63 -0.22 -4.71
CA ILE A 91 7.94 -0.20 -5.38
C ILE A 91 8.51 -1.61 -5.35
N ALA A 92 9.00 -2.09 -6.49
CA ALA A 92 9.84 -3.27 -6.55
C ALA A 92 11.30 -2.85 -6.79
N PHE A 93 12.20 -3.31 -5.96
CA PHE A 93 13.61 -2.95 -6.05
C PHE A 93 14.54 -4.12 -5.72
N VAL A 94 15.77 -4.02 -6.16
CA VAL A 94 16.85 -4.95 -5.82
C VAL A 94 17.84 -4.19 -4.92
N PRO A 95 18.00 -4.60 -3.65
CA PRO A 95 18.94 -3.96 -2.74
C PRO A 95 20.38 -4.36 -3.09
N HIS A 96 21.33 -3.42 -2.99
CA HIS A 96 22.77 -3.64 -3.12
C HIS A 96 23.46 -3.73 -1.77
N THR A 97 22.88 -3.10 -0.75
CA THR A 97 23.38 -3.07 0.62
C THR A 97 22.21 -3.26 1.59
N ASP A 98 22.49 -3.58 2.86
CA ASP A 98 21.44 -3.69 3.89
C ASP A 98 20.92 -2.32 4.40
N ASP A 99 21.50 -1.20 3.94
CA ASP A 99 21.10 0.15 4.34
C ASP A 99 19.67 0.49 3.98
N TRP A 100 19.09 -0.18 2.98
CA TRP A 100 17.71 0.02 2.58
C TRP A 100 16.72 -0.16 3.74
N LYS A 101 17.02 -1.06 4.69
CA LYS A 101 16.17 -1.29 5.87
C LYS A 101 16.12 -0.08 6.79
N ARG A 102 17.28 0.56 7.01
CA ARG A 102 17.37 1.80 7.79
C ARG A 102 16.60 2.92 7.11
N ILE A 103 16.80 3.11 5.80
CA ILE A 103 16.09 4.12 5.00
C ILE A 103 14.58 3.90 5.05
N TRP A 104 14.14 2.65 4.94
CA TRP A 104 12.75 2.25 5.07
C TRP A 104 12.14 2.71 6.41
N HIS A 105 12.78 2.35 7.53
CA HIS A 105 12.27 2.70 8.86
C HIS A 105 12.32 4.20 9.15
N GLU A 106 13.33 4.90 8.67
CA GLU A 106 13.41 6.36 8.75
C GLU A 106 12.24 7.00 7.99
N TRP A 107 11.94 6.50 6.78
CA TRP A 107 10.82 7.00 5.99
C TRP A 107 9.46 6.72 6.66
N GLU A 108 9.26 5.53 7.22
CA GLU A 108 8.05 5.18 7.98
C GLU A 108 7.84 6.14 9.16
N ALA A 109 8.91 6.44 9.90
CA ALA A 109 8.86 7.35 11.04
C ALA A 109 8.55 8.79 10.61
N ASP A 110 9.18 9.28 9.54
CA ASP A 110 8.98 10.65 9.03
C ASP A 110 7.54 10.88 8.57
N HIS A 111 6.92 9.89 7.96
CA HIS A 111 5.57 9.99 7.39
C HIS A 111 4.47 9.41 8.27
N ASN A 112 4.81 8.79 9.39
CA ASN A 112 3.88 8.07 10.27
C ASN A 112 3.02 7.06 9.47
N LEU A 113 3.69 6.30 8.61
CA LEU A 113 3.10 5.24 7.78
C LEU A 113 3.80 3.92 8.08
N THR A 114 3.15 2.82 7.73
CA THR A 114 3.73 1.47 7.80
C THR A 114 3.71 0.86 6.42
N LEU A 115 4.86 0.40 5.97
CA LEU A 115 5.03 -0.31 4.71
C LEU A 115 4.91 -1.83 4.94
N GLU A 116 4.40 -2.53 3.95
CA GLU A 116 4.41 -4.00 3.91
C GLU A 116 5.45 -4.43 2.88
N ASP A 117 6.25 -5.47 3.18
CA ASP A 117 7.23 -6.02 2.26
C ASP A 117 6.86 -7.42 1.80
N ASP A 118 7.15 -7.68 0.53
CA ASP A 118 7.05 -8.99 -0.09
C ASP A 118 8.41 -9.35 -0.73
N HIS A 119 8.95 -10.51 -0.41
CA HIS A 119 10.21 -10.97 -0.98
C HIS A 119 9.98 -11.92 -2.14
N PHE A 120 10.51 -11.56 -3.30
CA PHE A 120 10.42 -12.36 -4.53
C PHE A 120 11.76 -12.97 -4.88
N LYS A 121 11.78 -14.27 -5.21
CA LYS A 121 12.95 -14.93 -5.81
C LYS A 121 13.03 -14.71 -7.32
N LEU A 122 11.92 -14.34 -7.94
CA LEU A 122 11.82 -14.10 -9.37
C LEU A 122 10.79 -13.00 -9.62
N PHE A 123 11.14 -12.03 -10.44
CA PHE A 123 10.24 -10.96 -10.88
C PHE A 123 10.44 -10.73 -12.37
N HIS A 124 9.47 -11.14 -13.17
CA HIS A 124 9.42 -10.89 -14.61
C HIS A 124 8.35 -9.87 -14.93
N GLN A 125 8.76 -8.79 -15.55
CA GLN A 125 7.90 -7.68 -15.90
C GLN A 125 7.87 -7.50 -17.42
N ARG A 126 6.67 -7.39 -17.98
CA ARG A 126 6.46 -6.95 -19.36
C ARG A 126 6.31 -5.43 -19.42
N ASP A 127 5.51 -4.87 -18.52
CA ASP A 127 5.26 -3.44 -18.34
C ASP A 127 4.83 -3.17 -16.88
N VAL A 128 4.59 -1.90 -16.54
CA VAL A 128 4.28 -1.47 -15.16
C VAL A 128 3.10 -2.24 -14.53
N ASN A 129 2.12 -2.65 -15.35
CA ASN A 129 0.91 -3.32 -14.89
C ASN A 129 0.89 -4.82 -15.16
N ASN A 130 1.85 -5.35 -15.90
CA ASN A 130 1.88 -6.77 -16.27
C ASN A 130 3.19 -7.40 -15.85
N TYR A 131 3.15 -8.20 -14.79
CA TYR A 131 4.29 -8.92 -14.24
C TYR A 131 3.91 -10.29 -13.69
N ILE A 132 4.91 -11.15 -13.57
CA ILE A 132 4.84 -12.41 -12.84
C ILE A 132 5.92 -12.37 -11.76
N ALA A 133 5.51 -12.52 -10.52
CA ALA A 133 6.39 -12.57 -9.37
C ALA A 133 6.25 -13.90 -8.63
N VAL A 134 7.36 -14.48 -8.23
CA VAL A 134 7.38 -15.73 -7.44
C VAL A 134 7.99 -15.44 -6.08
N GLU A 135 7.19 -15.58 -5.04
CA GLU A 135 7.63 -15.39 -3.65
C GLU A 135 8.65 -16.47 -3.24
N HIS A 136 9.47 -16.15 -2.26
CA HIS A 136 10.31 -17.15 -1.60
C HIS A 136 9.46 -18.17 -0.83
N ASP A 137 9.98 -19.39 -0.73
CA ASP A 137 9.41 -20.41 0.12
C ASP A 137 9.64 -20.04 1.59
N ASN A 138 8.59 -20.05 2.40
CA ASN A 138 8.66 -19.72 3.81
C ASN A 138 8.76 -20.99 4.65
N LYS A 139 9.78 -21.10 5.52
CA LYS A 139 9.84 -22.12 6.58
C LYS A 139 8.94 -21.71 7.74
N LEU A 140 7.94 -22.52 8.02
CA LEU A 140 7.09 -22.36 9.21
C LEU A 140 7.86 -22.82 10.48
N PRO A 141 7.45 -22.34 11.67
CA PRO A 141 8.08 -22.75 12.94
C PRO A 141 8.04 -24.25 13.22
N ASP A 142 7.10 -24.98 12.62
CA ASP A 142 6.95 -26.43 12.69
C ASP A 142 7.89 -27.20 11.73
N GLY A 143 8.74 -26.50 10.98
CA GLY A 143 9.67 -27.07 10.00
C GLY A 143 9.07 -27.36 8.63
N THR A 144 7.76 -27.18 8.44
CA THR A 144 7.09 -27.31 7.12
C THR A 144 7.50 -26.18 6.19
N ILE A 145 7.70 -26.51 4.91
CA ILE A 145 8.01 -25.50 3.86
C ILE A 145 6.69 -25.12 3.17
N LYS A 146 6.25 -23.88 3.39
CA LYS A 146 5.17 -23.29 2.61
C LYS A 146 5.75 -22.74 1.32
N LYS A 147 5.37 -23.33 0.18
CA LYS A 147 5.81 -22.84 -1.14
C LYS A 147 5.35 -21.41 -1.37
N GLY A 148 6.25 -20.61 -1.93
CA GLY A 148 5.94 -19.23 -2.33
C GLY A 148 4.83 -19.19 -3.37
N LYS A 149 3.99 -18.16 -3.27
CA LYS A 149 2.90 -17.95 -4.22
C LYS A 149 3.41 -17.33 -5.50
N ILE A 150 2.73 -17.62 -6.60
CA ILE A 150 2.91 -16.90 -7.87
C ILE A 150 1.90 -15.76 -7.88
N LYS A 151 2.41 -14.52 -7.95
CA LYS A 151 1.59 -13.32 -8.15
C LYS A 151 1.65 -12.91 -9.62
N THR A 152 0.51 -12.62 -10.18
CA THR A 152 0.36 -12.08 -11.56
C THR A 152 -0.48 -10.83 -11.52
N LYS A 153 -0.16 -9.89 -12.37
CA LYS A 153 -0.94 -8.68 -12.60
C LYS A 153 -1.01 -8.40 -14.09
#